data_e3da613c5614ecbb1a1f8543afe39e3e
#
_entry.id   e3da613c5614ecbb1a1f8543afe39e3e
#
_cell.length_a   1.000
_cell.length_b   1.000
_cell.length_c   1.000
_cell.angle_alpha   90.00
_cell.angle_beta   90.00
_cell.angle_gamma   90.00
#
_symmetry.space_group_name_H-M   'P 1'
#
loop_
_entity.id
_entity.type
_entity.pdbx_description
1 polymer ?
#
loop_
_entity_poly.entity_id
_entity_poly.type
_entity_poly.pdbx_seq_one_letter_code
_entity_poly.pdbx_strand_id
1 'polypeptide(L)'
;GFSSLILMKVRDRYMQITIRGHHLSITPAIEDTIRCKFAEMTKHIDQVNSMQVKLTKDHQVDKHTKKGSSNHIAEAIIRLPGIEFFAQASADDMYTSIKKLSEKLKRQLDKHRKMQQVYQPIAI
;
A
#
# COMPACT_ATOMS: atom_id res chain seq x y z
N GLY A 1 -14.55 -12.58 -1.08
CA GLY A 1 -13.87 -11.36 -1.43
C GLY A 1 -13.40 -11.32 -2.87
N PHE A 2 -13.24 -10.15 -3.38
CA PHE A 2 -12.75 -9.95 -4.73
C PHE A 2 -11.25 -9.72 -4.71
N SER A 3 -10.54 -10.30 -5.68
CA SER A 3 -9.12 -10.04 -5.84
C SER A 3 -8.85 -9.52 -7.24
N SER A 4 -7.88 -8.63 -7.35
CA SER A 4 -7.45 -8.05 -8.60
C SER A 4 -5.94 -8.09 -8.68
N LEU A 5 -5.42 -8.30 -9.88
CA LEU A 5 -4.00 -8.28 -10.15
C LEU A 5 -3.73 -7.16 -11.13
N ILE A 6 -2.93 -6.19 -10.72
CA ILE A 6 -2.58 -5.08 -11.60
C ILE A 6 -1.08 -5.07 -11.87
N LEU A 7 -0.72 -4.50 -13.02
CA LEU A 7 0.67 -4.29 -13.38
C LEU A 7 1.04 -2.83 -13.14
N MET A 8 2.20 -2.65 -12.55
CA MET A 8 2.76 -1.32 -12.29
C MET A 8 4.16 -1.28 -12.89
N LYS A 9 4.45 -0.21 -13.64
CA LYS A 9 5.79 -0.02 -14.20
C LYS A 9 6.66 0.70 -13.18
N VAL A 10 7.79 0.06 -12.83
CA VAL A 10 8.82 0.65 -11.98
C VAL A 10 10.13 0.63 -12.76
N ARG A 11 10.58 1.80 -13.19
CA ARG A 11 11.76 1.93 -14.06
C ARG A 11 11.58 1.11 -15.34
N ASP A 12 12.46 0.14 -15.61
CA ASP A 12 12.41 -0.68 -16.81
C ASP A 12 11.66 -1.99 -16.61
N ARG A 13 11.01 -2.17 -15.46
CA ARG A 13 10.35 -3.43 -15.13
C ARG A 13 8.88 -3.22 -14.81
N TYR A 14 8.11 -4.28 -15.02
CA TYR A 14 6.72 -4.35 -14.57
C TYR A 14 6.66 -5.17 -13.29
N MET A 15 5.84 -4.72 -12.37
CA MET A 15 5.64 -5.37 -11.09
C MET A 15 4.17 -5.67 -10.92
N GLN A 16 3.88 -6.83 -10.34
CA GLN A 16 2.51 -7.21 -10.05
C GLN A 16 2.14 -6.77 -8.64
N ILE A 17 0.97 -6.16 -8.52
CA ILE A 17 0.37 -5.84 -7.23
C ILE A 17 -0.91 -6.66 -7.12
N THR A 18 -0.99 -7.46 -6.06
CA THR A 18 -2.22 -8.20 -5.73
C THR A 18 -3.07 -7.33 -4.81
N ILE A 19 -4.31 -7.09 -5.22
CA ILE A 19 -5.26 -6.28 -4.44
C ILE A 19 -6.43 -7.18 -4.05
N ARG A 20 -6.72 -7.22 -2.76
CA ARG A 20 -7.87 -7.94 -2.23
C ARG A 20 -8.87 -6.98 -1.64
N GLY A 21 -10.14 -7.13 -2.01
CA GLY A 21 -11.23 -6.36 -1.44
C GLY A 21 -12.03 -7.21 -0.46
N HIS A 22 -12.32 -6.65 0.70
CA HIS A 22 -13.16 -7.28 1.71
C HIS A 22 -14.35 -6.37 2.00
N HIS A 23 -15.56 -6.83 1.70
CA HIS A 23 -16.81 -6.05 1.75
C HIS A 23 -16.78 -4.83 0.84
N LEU A 24 -16.03 -4.92 -0.25
CA LEU A 24 -15.83 -3.80 -1.15
C LEU A 24 -15.38 -4.34 -2.52
N SER A 25 -15.93 -3.77 -3.57
CA SER A 25 -15.52 -4.08 -4.94
C SER A 25 -14.33 -3.21 -5.32
N ILE A 26 -13.36 -3.82 -6.00
CA ILE A 26 -12.19 -3.10 -6.49
C ILE A 26 -12.54 -2.54 -7.86
N THR A 27 -12.67 -1.20 -7.94
CA THR A 27 -13.01 -0.51 -9.17
C THR A 27 -11.74 -0.13 -9.95
N PRO A 28 -11.86 0.14 -11.27
CA PRO A 28 -10.71 0.67 -12.02
C PRO A 28 -10.11 1.94 -11.41
N ALA A 29 -10.96 2.81 -10.84
CA ALA A 29 -10.47 4.03 -10.19
C ALA A 29 -9.61 3.72 -8.96
N ILE A 30 -9.99 2.72 -8.18
CA ILE A 30 -9.18 2.26 -7.03
C ILE A 30 -7.86 1.66 -7.52
N GLU A 31 -7.91 0.82 -8.55
CA GLU A 31 -6.70 0.23 -9.14
C GLU A 31 -5.73 1.31 -9.61
N ASP A 32 -6.24 2.33 -10.31
CA ASP A 32 -5.42 3.43 -10.80
C ASP A 32 -4.80 4.24 -9.66
N THR A 33 -5.57 4.48 -8.61
CA THR A 33 -5.09 5.18 -7.43
C THR A 33 -3.93 4.44 -6.79
N ILE A 34 -4.07 3.13 -6.62
CA ILE A 34 -3.00 2.29 -6.06
C ILE A 34 -1.79 2.29 -6.99
N ARG A 35 -2.01 2.12 -8.30
CA ARG A 35 -0.93 2.12 -9.28
C ARG A 35 -0.12 3.42 -9.21
N CYS A 36 -0.80 4.57 -9.19
CA CYS A 36 -0.13 5.87 -9.16
C CYS A 36 0.61 6.10 -7.84
N LYS A 37 -0.04 5.82 -6.71
CA LYS A 37 0.58 6.06 -5.40
C LYS A 37 1.75 5.12 -5.15
N PHE A 38 1.64 3.87 -5.53
CA PHE A 38 2.70 2.89 -5.30
C PHE A 38 3.86 3.05 -6.28
N ALA A 39 3.59 3.47 -7.51
CA ALA A 39 4.65 3.80 -8.46
C ALA A 39 5.52 4.95 -7.94
N GLU A 40 4.88 6.00 -7.43
CA GLU A 40 5.59 7.12 -6.84
C GLU A 40 6.41 6.72 -5.61
N MET A 41 5.82 5.89 -4.76
CA MET A 41 6.45 5.41 -3.54
C MET A 41 7.69 4.56 -3.80
N THR A 42 7.69 3.77 -4.88
CA THR A 42 8.75 2.81 -5.18
C THR A 42 9.74 3.26 -6.24
N LYS A 43 9.63 4.49 -6.73
CA LYS A 43 10.47 4.95 -7.86
C LYS A 43 11.98 4.93 -7.57
N HIS A 44 12.38 4.97 -6.31
CA HIS A 44 13.79 4.95 -5.90
C HIS A 44 14.25 3.59 -5.40
N ILE A 45 13.43 2.55 -5.56
CA ILE A 45 13.72 1.23 -5.06
C ILE A 45 14.04 0.31 -6.23
N ASP A 46 15.21 -0.33 -6.19
CA ASP A 46 15.69 -1.14 -7.30
C ASP A 46 15.06 -2.53 -7.36
N GLN A 47 14.77 -3.12 -6.20
CA GLN A 47 14.26 -4.48 -6.14
C GLN A 47 13.10 -4.57 -5.17
N VAL A 48 11.93 -4.90 -5.71
CA VAL A 48 10.74 -5.23 -4.93
C VAL A 48 10.31 -6.62 -5.37
N ASN A 49 10.21 -7.55 -4.42
CA ASN A 49 9.84 -8.93 -4.72
C ASN A 49 8.34 -9.08 -4.92
N SER A 50 7.55 -8.43 -4.07
CA SER A 50 6.09 -8.49 -4.18
C SER A 50 5.44 -7.34 -3.43
N MET A 51 4.22 -7.01 -3.87
CA MET A 51 3.35 -6.06 -3.18
C MET A 51 1.95 -6.65 -3.10
N GLN A 52 1.37 -6.61 -1.90
CA GLN A 52 0.03 -7.07 -1.62
C GLN A 52 -0.74 -5.98 -0.89
N VAL A 53 -1.95 -5.70 -1.36
CA VAL A 53 -2.81 -4.68 -0.78
C VAL A 53 -4.13 -5.33 -0.39
N LYS A 54 -4.61 -5.03 0.80
CA LYS A 54 -5.93 -5.45 1.26
C LYS A 54 -6.75 -4.22 1.59
N LEU A 55 -7.91 -4.13 0.98
CA LEU A 55 -8.83 -3.02 1.18
C LEU A 55 -10.09 -3.56 1.87
N THR A 56 -10.46 -2.94 2.98
CA THR A 56 -11.62 -3.38 3.76
C THR A 56 -12.54 -2.20 4.00
N LYS A 57 -13.83 -2.42 3.79
CA LYS A 57 -14.86 -1.48 4.19
C LYS A 57 -15.54 -2.06 5.42
N ASP A 58 -15.36 -1.40 6.56
CA ASP A 58 -15.92 -1.83 7.82
C ASP A 58 -17.08 -0.90 8.18
N HIS A 59 -18.26 -1.48 8.31
CA HIS A 59 -19.45 -0.72 8.64
C HIS A 59 -19.73 -0.86 10.13
N GLN A 60 -19.70 0.27 10.83
CA GLN A 60 -19.96 0.32 12.27
C GLN A 60 -21.24 1.11 12.55
N VAL A 61 -22.02 0.62 13.47
CA VAL A 61 -23.24 1.32 13.93
C VAL A 61 -23.02 1.76 15.37
N ASP A 62 -23.18 3.05 15.62
CA ASP A 62 -23.12 3.60 16.98
C ASP A 62 -24.36 3.13 17.74
N LYS A 63 -24.16 2.46 18.87
CA LYS A 63 -25.23 1.93 19.68
C LYS A 63 -26.13 3.02 20.29
N HIS A 64 -25.59 4.21 20.50
CA HIS A 64 -26.32 5.33 21.11
C HIS A 64 -27.11 6.15 20.10
N THR A 65 -26.49 6.49 18.97
CA THR A 65 -27.13 7.33 17.97
C THR A 65 -27.81 6.54 16.88
N LYS A 66 -27.54 5.24 16.78
CA LYS A 66 -27.97 4.32 15.69
C LYS A 66 -27.55 4.81 14.31
N LYS A 67 -26.56 5.71 14.25
CA LYS A 67 -25.99 6.14 12.99
C LYS A 67 -24.92 5.18 12.55
N GLY A 68 -24.99 4.74 11.28
CA GLY A 68 -23.95 3.96 10.67
C GLY A 68 -22.80 4.85 10.20
N SER A 69 -21.59 4.39 10.38
CA SER A 69 -20.41 4.99 9.77
C SER A 69 -19.61 3.90 9.10
N SER A 70 -18.98 4.24 7.98
CA SER A 70 -18.09 3.32 7.28
C SER A 70 -16.65 3.74 7.52
N ASN A 71 -15.84 2.75 7.89
CA ASN A 71 -14.42 2.93 8.03
C ASN A 71 -13.74 2.20 6.89
N HIS A 72 -12.92 2.91 6.12
CA HIS A 72 -12.21 2.35 5.00
C HIS A 72 -10.76 2.09 5.41
N ILE A 73 -10.36 0.83 5.38
CA ILE A 73 -9.04 0.40 5.85
C ILE A 73 -8.22 -0.08 4.66
N ALA A 74 -7.02 0.45 4.53
CA ALA A 74 -6.06 0.01 3.52
C ALA A 74 -4.82 -0.54 4.21
N GLU A 75 -4.44 -1.76 3.85
CA GLU A 75 -3.26 -2.43 4.37
C GLU A 75 -2.39 -2.86 3.21
N ALA A 76 -1.08 -2.86 3.41
CA ALA A 76 -0.17 -3.37 2.39
C ALA A 76 1.05 -4.02 3.01
N ILE A 77 1.54 -5.03 2.30
CA ILE A 77 2.82 -5.67 2.58
C ILE A 77 3.69 -5.49 1.35
N ILE A 78 4.87 -4.94 1.55
CA ILE A 78 5.87 -4.83 0.50
C ILE A 78 7.07 -5.68 0.89
N ARG A 79 7.44 -6.62 0.03
CA ARG A 79 8.59 -7.50 0.27
C ARG A 79 9.75 -7.11 -0.62
N LEU A 80 10.87 -6.80 0.02
CA LEU A 80 12.15 -6.59 -0.61
C LEU A 80 13.06 -7.76 -0.24
N PRO A 81 14.22 -7.93 -0.92
CA PRO A 81 15.15 -8.98 -0.50
C PRO A 81 15.54 -8.82 0.98
N GLY A 82 15.20 -9.83 1.78
CA GLY A 82 15.55 -9.89 3.20
C GLY A 82 14.72 -9.06 4.16
N ILE A 83 13.69 -8.34 3.69
CA ILE A 83 12.90 -7.49 4.58
C ILE A 83 11.47 -7.35 4.08
N GLU A 84 10.54 -7.21 5.01
CA GLU A 84 9.14 -6.90 4.73
C GLU A 84 8.75 -5.59 5.38
N PHE A 85 7.92 -4.82 4.69
CA PHE A 85 7.29 -3.63 5.24
C PHE A 85 5.79 -3.82 5.26
N PHE A 86 5.21 -3.49 6.39
CA PHE A 86 3.75 -3.52 6.57
C PHE A 86 3.29 -2.16 7.04
N ALA A 87 2.15 -1.71 6.50
CA ALA A 87 1.48 -0.53 7.02
C ALA A 87 -0.02 -0.68 6.87
N GLN A 88 -0.73 0.08 7.67
CA GLN A 88 -2.19 0.12 7.68
C GLN A 88 -2.63 1.55 7.90
N ALA A 89 -3.67 1.95 7.19
CA ALA A 89 -4.27 3.26 7.36
C ALA A 89 -5.78 3.17 7.21
N SER A 90 -6.49 4.06 7.87
CA SER A 90 -7.94 4.13 7.78
C SER A 90 -8.40 5.57 7.63
N ALA A 91 -9.56 5.74 6.98
CA ALA A 91 -10.17 7.04 6.75
C ALA A 91 -11.65 6.86 6.39
N ASP A 92 -12.34 7.98 6.20
CA ASP A 92 -13.76 7.97 5.87
C ASP A 92 -14.02 7.51 4.43
N ASP A 93 -13.04 7.60 3.56
CA ASP A 93 -13.11 7.09 2.20
C ASP A 93 -11.85 6.31 1.82
N MET A 94 -11.99 5.43 0.83
CA MET A 94 -10.90 4.54 0.46
C MET A 94 -9.72 5.25 -0.19
N TYR A 95 -9.98 6.28 -0.99
CA TYR A 95 -8.89 7.03 -1.65
C TYR A 95 -7.99 7.71 -0.64
N THR A 96 -8.58 8.29 0.41
CA THR A 96 -7.82 8.88 1.51
C THR A 96 -7.04 7.82 2.29
N SER A 97 -7.65 6.65 2.52
CA SER A 97 -6.97 5.53 3.19
C SER A 97 -5.75 5.07 2.41
N ILE A 98 -5.89 4.92 1.09
CA ILE A 98 -4.79 4.51 0.22
C ILE A 98 -3.67 5.57 0.23
N LYS A 99 -4.04 6.85 0.19
CA LYS A 99 -3.06 7.94 0.26
C LYS A 99 -2.27 7.88 1.57
N LYS A 100 -2.97 7.76 2.69
CA LYS A 100 -2.32 7.66 4.01
C LYS A 100 -1.43 6.42 4.10
N LEU A 101 -1.89 5.32 3.55
CA LEU A 101 -1.11 4.08 3.50
C LEU A 101 0.20 4.28 2.74
N SER A 102 0.12 4.88 1.55
CA SER A 102 1.30 5.12 0.73
C SER A 102 2.30 6.04 1.42
N GLU A 103 1.83 7.04 2.14
CA GLU A 103 2.69 7.94 2.91
C GLU A 103 3.42 7.21 4.03
N LYS A 104 2.73 6.32 4.74
CA LYS A 104 3.35 5.51 5.80
C LYS A 104 4.41 4.58 5.25
N LEU A 105 4.11 3.89 4.15
CA LEU A 105 5.05 2.98 3.51
C LEU A 105 6.26 3.73 2.96
N LYS A 106 6.02 4.89 2.37
CA LYS A 106 7.11 5.72 1.84
C LYS A 106 8.09 6.10 2.95
N ARG A 107 7.58 6.48 4.12
CA ARG A 107 8.46 6.81 5.25
C ARG A 107 9.30 5.62 5.69
N GLN A 108 8.70 4.43 5.74
CA GLN A 108 9.43 3.20 6.08
C GLN A 108 10.50 2.88 5.06
N LEU A 109 10.17 2.98 3.77
CA LEU A 109 11.09 2.70 2.69
C LEU A 109 12.24 3.71 2.64
N ASP A 110 11.93 4.99 2.83
CA ASP A 110 12.94 6.04 2.86
C ASP A 110 13.91 5.85 4.03
N LYS A 111 13.38 5.51 5.19
CA LYS A 111 14.21 5.24 6.37
C LYS A 111 15.13 4.05 6.13
N HIS A 112 14.61 2.97 5.56
CA HIS A 112 15.40 1.79 5.22
C HIS A 112 16.52 2.12 4.24
N ARG A 113 16.20 2.89 3.19
CA ARG A 113 17.18 3.30 2.19
C ARG A 113 18.29 4.14 2.81
N LYS A 114 17.95 5.09 3.68
CA LYS A 114 18.92 5.93 4.37
C LYS A 114 19.84 5.11 5.27
N MET A 115 19.27 4.15 6.00
CA MET A 115 20.05 3.27 6.87
C MET A 115 21.02 2.40 6.08
N GLN A 116 20.62 1.90 4.93
CA GLN A 116 21.50 1.12 4.07
C GLN A 116 22.66 1.96 3.55
N GLN A 117 22.42 3.22 3.22
CA GLN A 117 23.47 4.13 2.78
C GLN A 117 24.50 4.40 3.89
N VAL A 118 24.03 4.50 5.14
CA VAL A 118 24.91 4.72 6.29
C VAL A 118 25.76 3.49 6.60
N TYR A 119 25.22 2.29 6.41
CA TYR A 119 25.89 1.04 6.76
C TYR A 119 26.54 0.34 5.58
N GLN A 120 26.64 1.00 4.43
CA GLN A 120 27.35 0.42 3.31
C GLN A 120 28.83 0.25 3.67
N PRO A 121 29.39 -0.96 3.49
CA PRO A 121 30.82 -1.15 3.72
C PRO A 121 31.61 -0.29 2.74
N ILE A 122 32.58 0.44 3.25
CA ILE A 122 33.47 1.22 2.41
C ILE A 122 34.36 0.23 1.68
N ALA A 123 34.25 0.21 0.35
CA ALA A 123 35.15 -0.59 -0.46
C ALA A 123 36.52 0.05 -0.43
N ILE A 124 37.46 -0.67 0.10
CA ILE A 124 38.86 -0.22 0.15
C ILE A 124 39.57 -0.78 -1.07
#